data_fddb9b6b48f4f4a99bef6a6840a90e26
#
_entry.id   fddb9b6b48f4f4a99bef6a6840a90e26
#
_cell.length_a   1.000
_cell.length_b   1.000
_cell.length_c   1.000
_cell.angle_alpha   90.00
_cell.angle_beta   90.00
_cell.angle_gamma   90.00
#
_symmetry.space_group_name_H-M   'P 1'
#
loop_
_entity.id
_entity.type
_entity.pdbx_description
1 polymer ?
#
loop_
_entity_poly.entity_id
_entity_poly.type
_entity_poly.pdbx_seq_one_letter_code
_entity_poly.pdbx_strand_id
1 'polypeptide(L)'
;HIVCNNAGVGTFGPLATATHNDWRWVTDVNYWGVVHGVEVFLPRLLEQNQGGHIVNTASMAGLAGMPGLGVYCATKFAVVGLTESLHRELAGTGIGASVLCPMIVRTRINESERTRPTALRNPQAGASPALADAHYTFARVIEPSEVAERVVRAIRENLPYILTHRESRDILRRRAERLMKAAEELATA
;
A
#
# COMPACT_ATOMS: atom_id res chain seq x y z
N HIS A 1 -8.09 19.41 6.32
CA HIS A 1 -7.54 18.83 7.55
C HIS A 1 -7.18 17.34 7.39
N ILE A 2 -7.91 16.59 6.57
CA ILE A 2 -7.66 15.15 6.36
C ILE A 2 -7.51 14.88 4.87
N VAL A 3 -6.43 14.19 4.50
CA VAL A 3 -6.15 13.74 3.14
C VAL A 3 -6.05 12.22 3.13
N CYS A 4 -6.82 11.57 2.25
CA CYS A 4 -6.75 10.13 2.05
C CYS A 4 -6.29 9.83 0.61
N ASN A 5 -5.02 9.50 0.43
CA ASN A 5 -4.48 9.04 -0.83
C ASN A 5 -4.82 7.55 -1.00
N ASN A 6 -5.97 7.28 -1.61
CA ASN A 6 -6.56 5.94 -1.63
C ASN A 6 -6.62 5.31 -3.03
N ALA A 7 -6.51 6.07 -4.11
CA ALA A 7 -6.56 5.52 -5.45
C ALA A 7 -5.50 4.43 -5.65
N GLY A 8 -5.89 3.32 -6.26
CA GLY A 8 -4.97 2.20 -6.47
C GLY A 8 -5.49 1.19 -7.48
N VAL A 9 -4.56 0.59 -8.20
CA VAL A 9 -4.80 -0.47 -9.18
C VAL A 9 -3.87 -1.65 -8.93
N GLY A 10 -4.24 -2.83 -9.42
CA GLY A 10 -3.40 -4.03 -9.32
C GLY A 10 -3.20 -4.67 -10.69
N THR A 11 -2.00 -5.21 -10.89
CA THR A 11 -1.70 -6.18 -11.95
C THR A 11 -1.25 -7.48 -11.32
N PHE A 12 -1.61 -8.58 -11.94
CA PHE A 12 -1.36 -9.91 -11.41
C PHE A 12 -0.62 -10.74 -12.47
N GLY A 13 0.38 -11.49 -12.06
CA GLY A 13 1.18 -12.36 -12.89
C GLY A 13 2.66 -12.40 -12.49
N PRO A 14 3.42 -13.35 -13.06
CA PRO A 14 4.85 -13.46 -12.81
C PRO A 14 5.60 -12.21 -13.28
N LEU A 15 6.65 -11.80 -12.56
CA LEU A 15 7.52 -10.69 -12.99
C LEU A 15 8.17 -10.92 -14.35
N ALA A 16 8.41 -12.18 -14.72
CA ALA A 16 8.99 -12.53 -16.02
C ALA A 16 8.11 -12.13 -17.23
N THR A 17 6.81 -11.96 -17.01
CA THR A 17 5.84 -11.58 -18.06
C THR A 17 5.30 -10.15 -17.88
N ALA A 18 5.71 -9.47 -16.81
CA ALA A 18 5.32 -8.09 -16.56
C ALA A 18 5.91 -7.17 -17.64
N THR A 19 5.06 -6.36 -18.25
CA THR A 19 5.47 -5.44 -19.31
C THR A 19 5.86 -4.07 -18.75
N HIS A 20 6.57 -3.27 -19.53
CA HIS A 20 6.86 -1.87 -19.17
C HIS A 20 5.56 -1.07 -18.93
N ASN A 21 4.50 -1.34 -19.67
CA ASN A 21 3.19 -0.71 -19.46
C ASN A 21 2.55 -1.07 -18.11
N ASP A 22 2.76 -2.29 -17.60
CA ASP A 22 2.30 -2.68 -16.26
C ASP A 22 3.03 -1.88 -15.19
N TRP A 23 4.36 -1.82 -15.28
CA TRP A 23 5.18 -1.03 -14.37
C TRP A 23 4.76 0.44 -14.37
N ARG A 24 4.64 1.05 -15.55
CA ARG A 24 4.27 2.45 -15.70
C ARG A 24 2.90 2.72 -15.09
N TRP A 25 1.87 1.99 -15.53
CA TRP A 25 0.51 2.22 -15.07
C TRP A 25 0.35 2.06 -13.56
N VAL A 26 0.88 0.97 -13.00
CA VAL A 26 0.74 0.70 -11.56
C VAL A 26 1.54 1.71 -10.73
N THR A 27 2.72 2.11 -11.19
CA THR A 27 3.53 3.14 -10.52
C THR A 27 2.86 4.51 -10.59
N ASP A 28 2.36 4.90 -11.76
CA ASP A 28 1.70 6.19 -11.96
C ASP A 28 0.48 6.35 -11.03
N VAL A 29 -0.32 5.30 -10.86
CA VAL A 29 -1.50 5.36 -10.00
C VAL A 29 -1.13 5.19 -8.52
N ASN A 30 -0.43 4.10 -8.17
CA ASN A 30 -0.27 3.69 -6.77
C ASN A 30 0.76 4.52 -6.01
N TYR A 31 1.84 4.96 -6.68
CA TYR A 31 2.93 5.70 -6.06
C TYR A 31 2.85 7.19 -6.37
N TRP A 32 2.86 7.57 -7.66
CA TRP A 32 2.78 8.98 -8.03
C TRP A 32 1.49 9.64 -7.58
N GLY A 33 0.37 8.91 -7.56
CA GLY A 33 -0.88 9.43 -6.98
C GLY A 33 -0.73 9.82 -5.52
N VAL A 34 0.01 9.04 -4.73
CA VAL A 34 0.33 9.37 -3.33
C VAL A 34 1.31 10.55 -3.24
N VAL A 35 2.37 10.55 -4.06
CA VAL A 35 3.35 11.65 -4.12
C VAL A 35 2.66 12.97 -4.41
N HIS A 36 1.82 13.04 -5.46
CA HIS A 36 1.06 14.25 -5.81
C HIS A 36 0.14 14.71 -4.66
N GLY A 37 -0.50 13.76 -3.95
CA GLY A 37 -1.30 14.09 -2.79
C GLY A 37 -0.47 14.74 -1.67
N VAL A 38 0.74 14.23 -1.41
CA VAL A 38 1.66 14.80 -0.42
C VAL A 38 2.17 16.17 -0.90
N GLU A 39 2.67 16.27 -2.14
CA GLU A 39 3.19 17.52 -2.71
C GLU A 39 2.18 18.67 -2.66
N VAL A 40 0.91 18.39 -2.96
CA VAL A 40 -0.12 19.42 -3.05
C VAL A 40 -0.69 19.78 -1.68
N PHE A 41 -0.93 18.79 -0.83
CA PHE A 41 -1.69 19.01 0.39
C PHE A 41 -0.85 19.20 1.64
N LEU A 42 0.35 18.61 1.73
CA LEU A 42 1.20 18.78 2.91
C LEU A 42 1.59 20.25 3.15
N PRO A 43 2.06 21.02 2.15
CA PRO A 43 2.37 22.44 2.37
C PRO A 43 1.16 23.24 2.87
N ARG A 44 -0.02 22.95 2.35
CA ARG A 44 -1.28 23.61 2.75
C ARG A 44 -1.67 23.29 4.20
N LEU A 45 -1.51 22.03 4.62
CA LEU A 45 -1.79 21.64 6.00
C LEU A 45 -0.82 22.33 6.97
N LEU A 46 0.45 22.44 6.61
CA LEU A 46 1.47 23.15 7.41
C LEU A 46 1.15 24.65 7.49
N GLU A 47 0.82 25.29 6.38
CA GLU A 47 0.46 26.72 6.31
C GLU A 47 -0.80 27.02 7.14
N GLN A 48 -1.83 26.17 7.07
CA GLN A 48 -3.04 26.32 7.87
C GLN A 48 -2.79 26.26 9.37
N ASN A 49 -1.77 25.56 9.82
CA ASN A 49 -1.40 25.40 11.23
C ASN A 49 -2.58 25.05 12.17
N GLN A 50 -3.50 24.22 11.68
CA GLN A 50 -4.71 23.81 12.41
C GLN A 50 -4.69 22.31 12.72
N GLY A 51 -3.51 21.68 12.57
CA GLY A 51 -3.37 20.24 12.61
C GLY A 51 -3.97 19.55 11.37
N GLY A 52 -3.90 18.24 11.35
CA GLY A 52 -4.42 17.46 10.24
C GLY A 52 -3.88 16.05 10.20
N HIS A 53 -4.25 15.30 9.15
CA HIS A 53 -3.76 13.93 9.00
C HIS A 53 -3.72 13.49 7.54
N ILE A 54 -2.65 12.80 7.15
CA ILE A 54 -2.52 12.20 5.83
C ILE A 54 -2.57 10.67 5.99
N VAL A 55 -3.50 10.03 5.30
CA VAL A 55 -3.59 8.57 5.23
C VAL A 55 -3.21 8.11 3.84
N ASN A 56 -2.13 7.33 3.71
CA ASN A 56 -1.70 6.75 2.46
C ASN A 56 -2.06 5.26 2.40
N THR A 57 -2.82 4.85 1.39
CA THR A 57 -3.24 3.46 1.23
C THR A 57 -2.16 2.64 0.52
N ALA A 58 -1.42 1.86 1.31
CA ALA A 58 -0.53 0.82 0.82
C ALA A 58 -1.28 -0.53 0.65
N SER A 59 -0.77 -1.58 1.25
CA SER A 59 -1.32 -2.94 1.30
C SER A 59 -0.45 -3.79 2.22
N MET A 60 -0.91 -4.95 2.63
CA MET A 60 -0.04 -5.99 3.19
C MET A 60 1.09 -6.37 2.21
N ALA A 61 0.85 -6.24 0.91
CA ALA A 61 1.85 -6.36 -0.15
C ALA A 61 2.94 -5.27 -0.14
N GLY A 62 2.78 -4.22 0.66
CA GLY A 62 3.82 -3.22 0.95
C GLY A 62 4.68 -3.57 2.18
N LEU A 63 4.32 -4.62 2.89
CA LEU A 63 5.04 -5.11 4.08
C LEU A 63 5.64 -6.50 3.88
N ALA A 64 5.19 -7.24 2.87
CA ALA A 64 5.73 -8.56 2.50
C ALA A 64 5.61 -8.75 0.99
N GLY A 65 6.69 -9.22 0.33
CA GLY A 65 6.66 -9.62 -1.08
C GLY A 65 5.81 -10.86 -1.29
N MET A 66 4.99 -10.85 -2.36
CA MET A 66 4.06 -11.93 -2.68
C MET A 66 4.28 -12.40 -4.12
N PRO A 67 4.39 -13.71 -4.37
CA PRO A 67 4.48 -14.26 -5.73
C PRO A 67 3.28 -13.80 -6.59
N GLY A 68 3.54 -13.46 -7.84
CA GLY A 68 2.50 -12.97 -8.76
C GLY A 68 2.03 -11.53 -8.54
N LEU A 69 2.59 -10.82 -7.57
CA LEU A 69 2.25 -9.44 -7.24
C LEU A 69 3.46 -8.48 -7.30
N GLY A 70 4.55 -8.86 -7.97
CA GLY A 70 5.82 -8.15 -7.88
C GLY A 70 5.74 -6.66 -8.22
N VAL A 71 5.08 -6.28 -9.32
CA VAL A 71 4.88 -4.87 -9.71
C VAL A 71 4.06 -4.12 -8.65
N TYR A 72 2.97 -4.71 -8.20
CA TYR A 72 2.11 -4.14 -7.16
C TYR A 72 2.86 -4.01 -5.83
N CYS A 73 3.56 -5.06 -5.39
CA CYS A 73 4.36 -5.03 -4.17
C CYS A 73 5.36 -3.88 -4.19
N ALA A 74 6.12 -3.70 -5.28
CA ALA A 74 7.12 -2.64 -5.39
C ALA A 74 6.51 -1.26 -5.11
N THR A 75 5.35 -0.95 -5.72
CA THR A 75 4.67 0.34 -5.49
C THR A 75 4.15 0.49 -4.06
N LYS A 76 3.64 -0.58 -3.47
CA LYS A 76 3.10 -0.53 -2.10
C LYS A 76 4.19 -0.48 -1.03
N PHE A 77 5.37 -1.08 -1.25
CA PHE A 77 6.56 -0.86 -0.42
C PHE A 77 7.04 0.59 -0.48
N ALA A 78 7.05 1.20 -1.67
CA ALA A 78 7.41 2.61 -1.82
C ALA A 78 6.47 3.53 -1.03
N VAL A 79 5.15 3.26 -1.04
CA VAL A 79 4.16 4.02 -0.24
C VAL A 79 4.39 3.83 1.27
N VAL A 80 4.76 2.62 1.72
CA VAL A 80 5.09 2.39 3.13
C VAL A 80 6.29 3.23 3.53
N GLY A 81 7.42 3.13 2.81
CA GLY A 81 8.64 3.87 3.14
C GLY A 81 8.44 5.38 3.12
N LEU A 82 7.72 5.91 2.11
CA LEU A 82 7.35 7.33 2.04
C LEU A 82 6.56 7.74 3.28
N THR A 83 5.55 6.95 3.69
CA THR A 83 4.68 7.32 4.80
C THR A 83 5.38 7.21 6.15
N GLU A 84 6.27 6.24 6.33
CA GLU A 84 7.13 6.12 7.53
C GLU A 84 8.04 7.35 7.70
N SER A 85 8.66 7.82 6.61
CA SER A 85 9.46 9.04 6.62
C SER A 85 8.61 10.25 6.97
N LEU A 86 7.48 10.41 6.27
CA LEU A 86 6.54 11.50 6.49
C LEU A 86 6.04 11.56 7.94
N HIS A 87 5.68 10.41 8.53
CA HIS A 87 5.22 10.34 9.92
C HIS A 87 6.27 10.89 10.89
N ARG A 88 7.55 10.58 10.66
CA ARG A 88 8.67 11.06 11.51
C ARG A 88 8.96 12.56 11.30
N GLU A 89 8.93 13.02 10.06
CA GLU A 89 9.16 14.41 9.69
C GLU A 89 8.09 15.35 10.27
N LEU A 90 6.86 14.86 10.44
CA LEU A 90 5.72 15.63 10.95
C LEU A 90 5.66 15.68 12.49
N ALA A 91 6.61 15.06 13.19
CA ALA A 91 6.64 15.09 14.64
C ALA A 91 6.66 16.54 15.18
N GLY A 92 5.72 16.87 16.08
CA GLY A 92 5.61 18.20 16.67
C GLY A 92 4.85 19.24 15.85
N THR A 93 4.42 18.92 14.62
CA THR A 93 3.68 19.88 13.76
C THR A 93 2.17 19.89 14.02
N GLY A 94 1.64 18.95 14.80
CA GLY A 94 0.21 18.72 14.93
C GLY A 94 -0.44 18.02 13.74
N ILE A 95 0.34 17.65 12.72
CA ILE A 95 -0.10 16.88 11.55
C ILE A 95 0.39 15.45 11.71
N GLY A 96 -0.52 14.46 11.56
CA GLY A 96 -0.17 13.06 11.58
C GLY A 96 -0.07 12.45 10.17
N ALA A 97 0.60 11.30 10.09
CA ALA A 97 0.59 10.49 8.87
C ALA A 97 0.45 9.00 9.22
N SER A 98 -0.41 8.29 8.52
CA SER A 98 -0.65 6.86 8.69
C SER A 98 -0.55 6.13 7.37
N VAL A 99 0.05 4.94 7.38
CA VAL A 99 -0.01 4.00 6.26
C VAL A 99 -1.07 2.94 6.51
N LEU A 100 -2.06 2.86 5.62
CA LEU A 100 -3.09 1.82 5.63
C LEU A 100 -2.59 0.60 4.83
N CYS A 101 -2.48 -0.54 5.51
CA CYS A 101 -1.99 -1.80 4.94
C CYS A 101 -3.07 -2.89 5.01
N PRO A 102 -4.11 -2.83 4.17
CA PRO A 102 -5.15 -3.86 4.17
C PRO A 102 -4.67 -5.15 3.53
N MET A 103 -5.32 -6.26 3.89
CA MET A 103 -5.23 -7.53 3.17
C MET A 103 -6.42 -7.65 2.21
N ILE A 104 -7.36 -8.55 2.46
CA ILE A 104 -8.46 -8.83 1.55
C ILE A 104 -9.69 -8.01 1.96
N VAL A 105 -10.02 -7.01 1.15
CA VAL A 105 -11.18 -6.13 1.34
C VAL A 105 -12.11 -6.28 0.13
N ARG A 106 -13.41 -6.32 0.35
CA ARG A 106 -14.43 -6.38 -0.71
C ARG A 106 -14.42 -5.09 -1.52
N THR A 107 -13.57 -5.03 -2.54
CA THR A 107 -13.41 -3.90 -3.46
C THR A 107 -13.33 -4.41 -4.89
N ARG A 108 -13.26 -3.48 -5.83
CA ARG A 108 -13.10 -3.78 -7.26
C ARG A 108 -11.63 -3.77 -7.72
N ILE A 109 -10.66 -3.94 -6.83
CA ILE A 109 -9.24 -3.92 -7.19
C ILE A 109 -8.87 -5.03 -8.18
N ASN A 110 -9.56 -6.18 -8.10
CA ASN A 110 -9.34 -7.29 -9.02
C ASN A 110 -9.83 -6.98 -10.45
N GLU A 111 -10.64 -5.93 -10.62
CA GLU A 111 -11.14 -5.46 -11.90
C GLU A 111 -10.36 -4.23 -12.40
N SER A 112 -9.14 -4.01 -11.94
CA SER A 112 -8.35 -2.80 -12.24
C SER A 112 -8.17 -2.57 -13.74
N GLU A 113 -8.05 -3.62 -14.56
CA GLU A 113 -7.90 -3.52 -16.01
C GLU A 113 -9.02 -2.69 -16.69
N ARG A 114 -10.22 -2.61 -16.11
CA ARG A 114 -11.32 -1.77 -16.60
C ARG A 114 -10.97 -0.28 -16.66
N THR A 115 -10.02 0.18 -15.80
CA THR A 115 -9.61 1.59 -15.68
C THR A 115 -8.28 1.86 -16.37
N ARG A 116 -7.66 0.85 -16.98
CA ARG A 116 -6.36 0.98 -17.62
C ARG A 116 -6.45 1.89 -18.86
N PRO A 117 -5.63 2.95 -18.94
CA PRO A 117 -5.60 3.82 -20.10
C PRO A 117 -5.28 3.04 -21.38
N THR A 118 -5.96 3.37 -22.48
CA THR A 118 -5.78 2.67 -23.77
C THR A 118 -4.32 2.67 -24.21
N ALA A 119 -3.59 3.77 -24.01
CA ALA A 119 -2.17 3.88 -24.37
C ALA A 119 -1.25 2.93 -23.59
N LEU A 120 -1.70 2.42 -22.43
CA LEU A 120 -0.93 1.50 -21.59
C LEU A 120 -1.46 0.06 -21.62
N ARG A 121 -2.45 -0.23 -22.48
CA ARG A 121 -2.96 -1.60 -22.65
C ARG A 121 -1.90 -2.50 -23.28
N ASN A 122 -1.86 -3.75 -22.82
CA ASN A 122 -1.00 -4.77 -23.40
C ASN A 122 -1.74 -5.47 -24.56
N PRO A 123 -1.20 -5.49 -25.78
CA PRO A 123 -1.87 -6.10 -26.93
C PRO A 123 -2.21 -7.60 -26.77
N GLN A 124 -1.46 -8.28 -25.89
CA GLN A 124 -1.56 -9.72 -25.64
C GLN A 124 -2.09 -10.06 -24.24
N ALA A 125 -2.65 -9.10 -23.51
CA ALA A 125 -3.21 -9.38 -22.20
C ALA A 125 -4.43 -10.31 -22.34
N GLY A 126 -4.16 -11.60 -22.22
CA GLY A 126 -5.18 -12.54 -21.77
C GLY A 126 -5.73 -12.06 -20.43
N ALA A 127 -6.96 -12.42 -20.08
CA ALA A 127 -7.54 -12.07 -18.79
C ALA A 127 -6.51 -12.38 -17.68
N SER A 128 -6.08 -11.34 -16.95
CA SER A 128 -5.23 -11.54 -15.76
C SER A 128 -5.91 -12.57 -14.88
N PRO A 129 -5.20 -13.62 -14.42
CA PRO A 129 -5.80 -14.57 -13.52
C PRO A 129 -6.39 -13.78 -12.36
N ALA A 130 -7.69 -13.96 -12.11
CA ALA A 130 -8.32 -13.29 -10.99
C ALA A 130 -7.57 -13.71 -9.71
N LEU A 131 -7.34 -12.78 -8.79
CA LEU A 131 -6.81 -13.09 -7.44
C LEU A 131 -7.62 -14.21 -6.74
N ALA A 132 -8.86 -14.44 -7.18
CA ALA A 132 -9.72 -15.51 -6.69
C ALA A 132 -9.09 -16.91 -6.85
N ASP A 133 -8.25 -17.12 -7.87
CA ASP A 133 -7.58 -18.40 -8.11
C ASP A 133 -6.22 -18.53 -7.41
N ALA A 134 -5.65 -17.42 -6.95
CA ALA A 134 -4.45 -17.46 -6.12
C ALA A 134 -4.89 -17.64 -4.66
N HIS A 135 -4.62 -18.80 -4.09
CA HIS A 135 -4.87 -19.30 -2.73
C HIS A 135 -4.70 -18.28 -1.58
N TYR A 136 -5.38 -17.14 -1.64
CA TYR A 136 -5.47 -16.18 -0.53
C TYR A 136 -6.58 -16.56 0.49
N THR A 137 -6.84 -17.86 0.62
CA THR A 137 -7.84 -18.43 1.55
C THR A 137 -7.43 -18.32 3.03
N PHE A 138 -6.28 -17.74 3.32
CA PHE A 138 -5.75 -17.67 4.69
C PHE A 138 -6.23 -16.44 5.50
N ALA A 139 -7.01 -15.53 4.90
CA ALA A 139 -7.57 -14.40 5.60
C ALA A 139 -9.03 -14.16 5.17
N ARG A 140 -9.86 -13.72 6.12
CA ARG A 140 -11.26 -13.40 5.79
C ARG A 140 -11.35 -12.18 4.87
N VAL A 141 -12.38 -12.12 4.05
CA VAL A 141 -12.75 -10.90 3.33
C VAL A 141 -13.49 -9.97 4.29
N ILE A 142 -13.05 -8.70 4.40
CA ILE A 142 -13.71 -7.70 5.22
C ILE A 142 -14.38 -6.64 4.36
N GLU A 143 -15.35 -5.93 4.94
CA GLU A 143 -16.05 -4.86 4.26
C GLU A 143 -15.26 -3.53 4.34
N PRO A 144 -15.40 -2.63 3.35
CA PRO A 144 -14.76 -1.32 3.38
C PRO A 144 -15.11 -0.49 4.64
N SER A 145 -16.30 -0.66 5.20
CA SER A 145 -16.72 0.00 6.44
C SER A 145 -15.85 -0.38 7.64
N GLU A 146 -15.49 -1.67 7.77
CA GLU A 146 -14.58 -2.12 8.83
C GLU A 146 -13.18 -1.49 8.71
N VAL A 147 -12.73 -1.26 7.48
CA VAL A 147 -11.47 -0.56 7.21
C VAL A 147 -11.59 0.91 7.60
N ALA A 148 -12.69 1.56 7.22
CA ALA A 148 -12.94 2.97 7.52
C ALA A 148 -12.94 3.26 9.03
N GLU A 149 -13.56 2.39 9.84
CA GLU A 149 -13.54 2.51 11.31
C GLU A 149 -12.11 2.50 11.87
N ARG A 150 -11.24 1.62 11.35
CA ARG A 150 -9.83 1.55 11.75
C ARG A 150 -9.05 2.79 11.32
N VAL A 151 -9.35 3.33 10.13
CA VAL A 151 -8.75 4.59 9.65
C VAL A 151 -9.13 5.75 10.56
N VAL A 152 -10.42 5.91 10.89
CA VAL A 152 -10.89 6.98 11.79
C VAL A 152 -10.23 6.88 13.16
N ARG A 153 -10.13 5.67 13.71
CA ARG A 153 -9.41 5.44 14.97
C ARG A 153 -7.93 5.85 14.86
N ALA A 154 -7.24 5.42 13.80
CA ALA A 154 -5.82 5.71 13.62
C ALA A 154 -5.54 7.20 13.48
N ILE A 155 -6.42 7.95 12.79
CA ILE A 155 -6.34 9.41 12.69
C ILE A 155 -6.44 10.04 14.09
N ARG A 156 -7.41 9.60 14.91
CA ARG A 156 -7.61 10.16 16.26
C ARG A 156 -6.46 9.86 17.22
N GLU A 157 -5.86 8.68 17.09
CA GLU A 157 -4.79 8.19 17.96
C GLU A 157 -3.38 8.45 17.37
N ASN A 158 -3.29 9.06 16.19
CA ASN A 158 -2.05 9.29 15.42
C ASN A 158 -1.20 8.01 15.27
N LEU A 159 -1.83 6.89 14.90
CA LEU A 159 -1.14 5.61 14.73
C LEU A 159 -0.42 5.57 13.38
N PRO A 160 0.87 5.22 13.32
CA PRO A 160 1.63 5.19 12.06
C PRO A 160 1.17 4.08 11.12
N TYR A 161 0.70 2.94 11.64
CA TYR A 161 0.27 1.78 10.82
C TYR A 161 -1.19 1.42 11.09
N ILE A 162 -1.92 1.18 10.02
CA ILE A 162 -3.31 0.71 10.07
C ILE A 162 -3.37 -0.68 9.45
N LEU A 163 -3.29 -1.71 10.28
CA LEU A 163 -3.46 -3.10 9.88
C LEU A 163 -4.92 -3.52 10.03
N THR A 164 -5.43 -4.31 9.09
CA THR A 164 -6.86 -4.66 9.04
C THR A 164 -7.16 -6.09 9.46
N HIS A 165 -6.18 -6.99 9.42
CA HIS A 165 -6.35 -8.41 9.69
C HIS A 165 -5.35 -8.90 10.73
N ARG A 166 -5.79 -9.78 11.63
CA ARG A 166 -4.91 -10.36 12.66
C ARG A 166 -3.83 -11.27 12.07
N GLU A 167 -4.10 -11.85 10.93
CA GLU A 167 -3.20 -12.74 10.17
C GLU A 167 -1.92 -12.02 9.69
N SER A 168 -1.98 -10.70 9.59
CA SER A 168 -0.81 -9.86 9.29
C SER A 168 0.34 -10.09 10.28
N ARG A 169 0.01 -10.40 11.56
CA ARG A 169 1.00 -10.63 12.63
C ARG A 169 2.00 -11.72 12.25
N ASP A 170 1.53 -12.86 11.78
CA ASP A 170 2.41 -14.00 11.46
C ASP A 170 3.23 -13.77 10.19
N ILE A 171 2.68 -13.04 9.22
CA ILE A 171 3.40 -12.64 8.01
C ILE A 171 4.56 -11.71 8.37
N LEU A 172 4.27 -10.69 9.19
CA LEU A 172 5.27 -9.71 9.63
C LEU A 172 6.34 -10.35 10.51
N ARG A 173 5.95 -11.23 11.43
CA ARG A 173 6.89 -11.97 12.27
C ARG A 173 7.88 -12.77 11.42
N ARG A 174 7.40 -13.59 10.48
CA ARG A 174 8.27 -14.37 9.58
C ARG A 174 9.19 -13.50 8.73
N ARG A 175 8.73 -12.30 8.30
CA ARG A 175 9.58 -11.36 7.59
C ARG A 175 10.66 -10.79 8.51
N ALA A 176 10.30 -10.37 9.71
CA ALA A 176 11.24 -9.84 10.70
C ALA A 176 12.31 -10.87 11.08
N GLU A 177 11.91 -12.13 11.34
CA GLU A 177 12.83 -13.23 11.66
C GLU A 177 13.88 -13.45 10.56
N ARG A 178 13.45 -13.41 9.27
CA ARG A 178 14.41 -13.54 8.15
C ARG A 178 15.40 -12.36 8.08
N LEU A 179 14.93 -11.14 8.32
CA LEU A 179 15.79 -9.96 8.32
C LEU A 179 16.76 -9.97 9.50
N MET A 180 16.28 -10.33 10.67
CA MET A 180 17.13 -10.45 11.87
C MET A 180 18.19 -11.53 11.69
N LYS A 181 17.83 -12.71 11.18
CA LYS A 181 18.79 -13.75 10.87
C LYS A 181 19.89 -13.27 9.93
N ALA A 182 19.53 -12.56 8.85
CA ALA A 182 20.53 -12.01 7.92
C ALA A 182 21.44 -10.95 8.58
N ALA A 183 20.91 -10.17 9.52
CA ALA A 183 21.72 -9.19 10.28
C ALA A 183 22.65 -9.89 11.30
N GLU A 184 22.22 -10.98 11.94
CA GLU A 184 23.02 -11.75 12.89
C GLU A 184 24.20 -12.43 12.21
N GLU A 185 24.05 -12.90 10.98
CA GLU A 185 25.13 -13.49 10.18
C GLU A 185 26.30 -12.51 9.95
N LEU A 186 26.05 -11.20 9.92
CA LEU A 186 27.08 -10.17 9.80
C LEU A 186 27.91 -10.01 11.09
N ALA A 187 27.35 -10.34 12.25
CA ALA A 187 28.04 -10.20 13.53
C ALA A 187 29.01 -11.37 13.79
N THR A 188 28.91 -12.46 13.01
CA THR A 188 29.72 -13.68 13.14
C THR A 188 30.77 -13.82 12.03
N ALA A 189 30.82 -12.91 11.06
CA ALA A 189 31.79 -12.85 9.97
C ALA A 189 32.92 -11.86 10.29
#